data_de243d8f80a9c14bd90cab370d3316b2
#
_entry.id   de243d8f80a9c14bd90cab370d3316b2
#
_cell.length_a   1.000
_cell.length_b   1.000
_cell.length_c   1.000
_cell.angle_alpha   90.00
_cell.angle_beta   90.00
_cell.angle_gamma   90.00
#
_symmetry.space_group_name_H-M   'P 1'
#
loop_
_entity.id
_entity.type
_entity.pdbx_description
1 polymer ?
#
loop_
_entity_poly.entity_id
_entity_poly.type
_entity_poly.pdbx_seq_one_letter_code
_entity_poly.pdbx_strand_id
1 'polypeptide(L)'
;MLGATGTAIVATFAAGACYDFDGARQRCSDEGRCEPNVAACTPQPGTDWPDDAFTDTDCDGVDGQADAGLFIDPVDGDDDAGTGTRQAPLRTVGRALAMVRDLDGGPGPSHLFLAGGAYDEANLVLDVPVSLHGGYAGRSGGWRRSAEQVARFDAGSLGMTVRGLQDSGVVVEYVDIHAAHATGAGEPSIALRAVDASGLRIRHTTLVAGRGGPGAPGATGASGVEGLPGGSGKDGGDGNSDVGEGGYPPEANCPDGTQPTGGAGVIGNAGGQPGNGGGDGSPPDGGGVGGQGGDVADAACSGSQCICNPPPGAPGGPGADGGTGTTGEGGAGLGQLQDATWTPDPRQEGEAGGDGTSGHGGGGGGSGGSCLIPGVSVAGGGGSGAGGAGGCGGGGGRGGGGGGASISLLLAGSQVAVEEGSVLRTLGGGPGGEGGPGGPGGKGGQGGEGGTGGQVTRQRTSPTPMSYQTSGGHGGPGGPGGSGGPGGGGGGGGGGPSVGVWCGEDSAVVFTATGVTFELGLGGPGGEGPGQPGSTGEQRQDVGCTAPNP
;
A
#
# COMPACT_ATOMS: atom_id res chain seq x y z
N MET A 1 -50.15 69.03 -56.69
CA MET A 1 -50.36 67.61 -57.10
C MET A 1 -50.16 66.72 -55.88
N LEU A 2 -51.20 65.93 -55.52
CA LEU A 2 -51.25 64.75 -54.64
C LEU A 2 -50.58 64.91 -53.22
N GLY A 3 -51.30 64.92 -52.11
CA GLY A 3 -52.45 64.16 -51.68
C GLY A 3 -51.99 62.92 -50.92
N ALA A 4 -51.79 62.99 -49.60
CA ALA A 4 -51.59 61.82 -48.77
C ALA A 4 -52.47 61.95 -47.51
N THR A 5 -53.50 61.11 -47.49
CA THR A 5 -54.50 60.91 -46.44
C THR A 5 -53.81 60.12 -45.27
N GLY A 6 -53.79 60.71 -44.07
CA GLY A 6 -53.38 60.02 -42.83
C GLY A 6 -54.56 59.22 -42.25
N THR A 7 -54.37 57.91 -42.11
CA THR A 7 -55.31 57.01 -41.44
C THR A 7 -54.93 56.94 -39.94
N ALA A 8 -55.79 57.42 -39.05
CA ALA A 8 -55.68 57.27 -37.60
C ALA A 8 -55.98 55.84 -37.18
N ILE A 9 -55.01 55.14 -36.56
CA ILE A 9 -55.22 53.85 -35.92
C ILE A 9 -55.75 54.11 -34.49
N VAL A 10 -56.97 53.77 -34.24
CA VAL A 10 -57.61 53.72 -32.92
C VAL A 10 -57.10 52.45 -32.22
N ALA A 11 -56.24 52.54 -31.24
CA ALA A 11 -55.85 51.44 -30.36
C ALA A 11 -56.96 51.20 -29.34
N THR A 12 -57.72 50.13 -29.55
CA THR A 12 -58.69 49.59 -28.57
C THR A 12 -57.90 48.83 -27.51
N PHE A 13 -57.83 49.38 -26.29
CA PHE A 13 -57.41 48.62 -25.12
C PHE A 13 -58.44 47.54 -24.83
N ALA A 14 -58.06 46.26 -25.05
CA ALA A 14 -58.83 45.11 -24.58
C ALA A 14 -58.73 45.10 -23.04
N ALA A 15 -59.84 45.25 -22.35
CA ALA A 15 -59.95 44.97 -20.92
C ALA A 15 -59.50 43.55 -20.63
N GLY A 16 -58.58 43.44 -19.65
CA GLY A 16 -58.13 42.11 -19.17
C GLY A 16 -59.36 41.31 -18.73
N ALA A 17 -59.67 40.29 -19.51
CA ALA A 17 -60.65 39.30 -19.08
C ALA A 17 -59.99 38.52 -17.94
N CYS A 18 -60.52 38.58 -16.71
CA CYS A 18 -60.27 37.59 -15.69
C CYS A 18 -60.60 36.23 -16.33
N TYR A 19 -59.61 35.38 -16.44
CA TYR A 19 -59.80 34.04 -17.00
C TYR A 19 -60.70 33.27 -16.02
N ASP A 20 -61.93 32.98 -16.46
CA ASP A 20 -62.89 32.20 -15.70
C ASP A 20 -62.49 30.74 -15.72
N PHE A 21 -61.67 30.34 -14.77
CA PHE A 21 -61.21 28.95 -14.66
C PHE A 21 -62.35 27.99 -14.39
N ASP A 22 -63.39 28.39 -13.66
CA ASP A 22 -64.53 27.52 -13.36
C ASP A 22 -65.39 27.33 -14.60
N GLY A 23 -65.64 28.38 -15.36
CA GLY A 23 -66.36 28.28 -16.65
C GLY A 23 -65.55 27.57 -17.74
N ALA A 24 -64.23 27.66 -17.71
CA ALA A 24 -63.36 26.89 -18.62
C ALA A 24 -63.35 25.39 -18.26
N ARG A 25 -63.34 25.05 -17.00
CA ARG A 25 -63.43 23.67 -16.49
C ARG A 25 -64.81 23.05 -16.79
N GLN A 26 -65.88 23.78 -16.60
CA GLN A 26 -67.23 23.33 -16.92
C GLN A 26 -67.40 23.05 -18.43
N ARG A 27 -66.92 23.96 -19.30
CA ARG A 27 -66.95 23.77 -20.78
C ARG A 27 -66.08 22.57 -21.21
N CYS A 28 -64.93 22.38 -20.60
CA CYS A 28 -64.09 21.25 -20.89
C CYS A 28 -64.78 19.92 -20.54
N SER A 29 -65.50 19.89 -19.41
CA SER A 29 -66.31 18.75 -18.97
C SER A 29 -67.46 18.48 -19.87
N ASP A 30 -68.20 19.54 -20.24
CA ASP A 30 -69.42 19.46 -21.13
C ASP A 30 -69.04 19.04 -22.56
N GLU A 31 -67.88 19.38 -23.05
CA GLU A 31 -67.36 19.03 -24.38
C GLU A 31 -66.61 17.69 -24.41
N GLY A 32 -66.50 16.97 -23.27
CA GLY A 32 -65.83 15.67 -23.17
C GLY A 32 -64.35 15.71 -23.52
N ARG A 33 -63.71 16.90 -23.45
CA ARG A 33 -62.32 17.11 -23.79
C ARG A 33 -61.40 17.16 -22.54
N CYS A 34 -61.99 17.18 -21.33
CA CYS A 34 -61.27 16.92 -20.12
C CYS A 34 -60.95 15.42 -20.04
N GLU A 35 -59.76 15.08 -19.62
CA GLU A 35 -59.46 13.67 -19.36
C GLU A 35 -60.51 13.06 -18.42
N PRO A 36 -60.97 11.80 -18.72
CA PRO A 36 -62.03 11.18 -17.96
C PRO A 36 -61.57 11.03 -16.49
N ASN A 37 -62.32 11.69 -15.59
CA ASN A 37 -62.33 11.43 -14.17
C ASN A 37 -60.99 11.00 -13.58
N VAL A 38 -60.12 11.94 -13.20
CA VAL A 38 -59.42 11.74 -11.94
C VAL A 38 -60.54 11.69 -10.91
N ALA A 39 -60.89 10.50 -10.43
CA ALA A 39 -61.83 10.34 -9.33
C ALA A 39 -61.41 11.33 -8.27
N ALA A 40 -62.30 12.22 -7.83
CA ALA A 40 -61.94 13.17 -6.78
C ALA A 40 -61.40 12.34 -5.62
N CYS A 41 -60.13 12.53 -5.26
CA CYS A 41 -59.54 11.85 -4.12
C CYS A 41 -60.44 12.06 -2.91
N THR A 42 -60.76 11.01 -2.20
CA THR A 42 -61.60 11.09 -1.00
C THR A 42 -60.68 10.78 0.20
N PRO A 43 -60.44 11.77 1.09
CA PRO A 43 -59.58 11.54 2.21
C PRO A 43 -60.02 10.35 3.05
N GLN A 44 -59.08 9.46 3.34
CA GLN A 44 -59.26 8.30 4.20
C GLN A 44 -58.94 8.70 5.65
N PRO A 45 -59.63 8.16 6.66
CA PRO A 45 -59.24 8.41 8.05
C PRO A 45 -57.94 7.68 8.39
N GLY A 46 -56.98 8.40 8.93
CA GLY A 46 -55.70 7.85 9.37
C GLY A 46 -54.54 8.78 9.00
N THR A 47 -53.34 8.36 9.34
CA THR A 47 -52.08 9.03 8.97
C THR A 47 -51.70 8.56 7.58
N ASP A 48 -51.45 9.47 6.65
CA ASP A 48 -50.90 9.15 5.36
C ASP A 48 -49.40 8.87 5.49
N TRP A 49 -49.03 7.58 5.45
CA TRP A 49 -47.64 7.16 5.46
C TRP A 49 -47.20 6.84 4.03
N PRO A 50 -45.97 7.22 3.63
CA PRO A 50 -45.47 6.78 2.34
C PRO A 50 -45.55 5.28 2.17
N ASP A 51 -46.23 4.79 1.16
CA ASP A 51 -46.52 3.36 0.93
C ASP A 51 -46.07 2.87 -0.45
N ASP A 52 -46.07 1.55 -0.67
CA ASP A 52 -45.63 0.95 -1.94
C ASP A 52 -46.71 0.97 -3.03
N ALA A 53 -47.94 1.37 -2.68
CA ALA A 53 -49.03 1.62 -3.64
C ALA A 53 -48.98 3.07 -4.17
N PHE A 54 -48.12 3.92 -3.57
CA PHE A 54 -48.02 5.35 -3.92
C PHE A 54 -49.37 6.08 -3.84
N THR A 55 -50.13 5.80 -2.80
CA THR A 55 -51.50 6.27 -2.64
C THR A 55 -51.54 7.48 -1.70
N ASP A 56 -51.90 8.63 -2.22
CA ASP A 56 -52.20 9.84 -1.45
C ASP A 56 -53.54 9.62 -0.72
N THR A 57 -53.53 9.19 0.53
CA THR A 57 -54.70 8.80 1.29
C THR A 57 -55.40 9.97 1.97
N ASP A 58 -54.71 11.08 2.23
CA ASP A 58 -55.26 12.30 2.82
C ASP A 58 -55.62 13.35 1.76
N CYS A 59 -55.30 13.09 0.48
CA CYS A 59 -55.61 13.95 -0.67
C CYS A 59 -54.91 15.31 -0.64
N ASP A 60 -53.74 15.40 -0.01
CA ASP A 60 -52.96 16.62 0.01
C ASP A 60 -52.06 16.80 -1.25
N GLY A 61 -52.00 15.78 -2.10
CA GLY A 61 -51.25 15.76 -3.36
C GLY A 61 -49.86 15.16 -3.27
N VAL A 62 -49.55 14.48 -2.17
CA VAL A 62 -48.29 13.77 -1.89
C VAL A 62 -48.63 12.43 -1.27
N ASP A 63 -47.96 11.36 -1.61
CA ASP A 63 -47.99 10.12 -0.85
C ASP A 63 -47.11 10.32 0.41
N GLY A 64 -47.74 10.48 1.57
CA GLY A 64 -47.14 10.87 2.83
C GLY A 64 -47.59 12.25 3.33
N GLN A 65 -47.52 12.49 4.63
CA GLN A 65 -47.97 13.74 5.24
C GLN A 65 -47.05 14.92 4.88
N ALA A 66 -47.51 15.77 3.94
CA ALA A 66 -46.73 16.91 3.48
C ALA A 66 -46.33 17.90 4.60
N ASP A 67 -47.18 18.04 5.64
CA ASP A 67 -46.91 18.95 6.77
C ASP A 67 -45.87 18.39 7.76
N ALA A 68 -45.60 17.09 7.72
CA ALA A 68 -44.64 16.43 8.58
C ALA A 68 -43.25 16.26 7.94
N GLY A 69 -43.01 16.81 6.74
CA GLY A 69 -41.77 16.60 6.02
C GLY A 69 -41.15 17.85 5.38
N LEU A 70 -39.89 17.70 4.99
CA LEU A 70 -39.18 18.65 4.13
C LEU A 70 -39.05 18.08 2.74
N PHE A 71 -39.18 18.94 1.74
CA PHE A 71 -39.09 18.63 0.33
C PHE A 71 -37.72 18.99 -0.21
N ILE A 72 -37.06 18.04 -0.87
CA ILE A 72 -35.70 18.21 -1.39
C ILE A 72 -35.71 17.86 -2.89
N ASP A 73 -35.27 18.79 -3.72
CA ASP A 73 -35.22 18.67 -5.16
C ASP A 73 -33.83 19.11 -5.67
N PRO A 74 -33.00 18.18 -6.20
CA PRO A 74 -31.65 18.50 -6.60
C PRO A 74 -31.58 19.40 -7.84
N VAL A 75 -32.70 19.53 -8.58
CA VAL A 75 -32.80 20.32 -9.81
C VAL A 75 -33.44 21.68 -9.56
N ASP A 76 -34.64 21.69 -8.96
CA ASP A 76 -35.46 22.88 -8.78
C ASP A 76 -35.40 23.46 -7.36
N GLY A 77 -34.61 22.86 -6.45
CA GLY A 77 -34.41 23.31 -5.08
C GLY A 77 -33.32 24.38 -4.92
N ASP A 78 -33.39 25.08 -3.81
CA ASP A 78 -32.45 26.15 -3.44
C ASP A 78 -32.15 26.09 -1.93
N ASP A 79 -30.87 26.01 -1.54
CA ASP A 79 -30.48 25.88 -0.12
C ASP A 79 -30.41 27.25 0.60
N ASP A 80 -30.35 28.35 -0.16
CA ASP A 80 -30.31 29.72 0.40
C ASP A 80 -31.72 30.30 0.55
N ALA A 81 -32.58 30.11 -0.45
CA ALA A 81 -33.93 30.67 -0.49
C ALA A 81 -35.05 29.66 -0.20
N GLY A 82 -34.74 28.35 -0.30
CA GLY A 82 -35.69 27.27 -0.05
C GLY A 82 -36.07 27.17 1.43
N THR A 83 -37.35 26.91 1.67
CA THR A 83 -37.93 26.73 3.02
C THR A 83 -38.24 25.26 3.34
N GLY A 84 -37.93 24.34 2.41
CA GLY A 84 -38.28 22.91 2.53
C GLY A 84 -39.75 22.60 2.27
N THR A 85 -40.51 23.54 1.74
CA THR A 85 -41.91 23.30 1.33
C THR A 85 -41.98 22.81 -0.12
N ARG A 86 -43.12 22.25 -0.53
CA ARG A 86 -43.36 21.82 -1.94
C ARG A 86 -43.10 22.90 -2.99
N GLN A 87 -43.41 24.16 -2.65
CA GLN A 87 -43.24 25.32 -3.54
C GLN A 87 -41.83 25.90 -3.52
N ALA A 88 -41.11 25.72 -2.41
CA ALA A 88 -39.76 26.22 -2.20
C ALA A 88 -38.86 25.11 -1.57
N PRO A 89 -38.59 24.02 -2.34
CA PRO A 89 -37.80 22.90 -1.83
C PRO A 89 -36.36 23.29 -1.59
N LEU A 90 -35.70 22.53 -0.72
CA LEU A 90 -34.25 22.58 -0.54
C LEU A 90 -33.56 21.84 -1.69
N ARG A 91 -32.30 22.15 -1.94
CA ARG A 91 -31.53 21.44 -2.98
C ARG A 91 -30.86 20.20 -2.46
N THR A 92 -30.34 20.23 -1.21
CA THR A 92 -29.53 19.14 -0.63
C THR A 92 -30.18 18.56 0.62
N VAL A 93 -29.92 17.26 0.84
CA VAL A 93 -30.33 16.58 2.07
C VAL A 93 -29.50 17.10 3.25
N GLY A 94 -28.21 17.43 3.03
CA GLY A 94 -27.36 18.04 4.05
C GLY A 94 -27.95 19.31 4.63
N ARG A 95 -28.57 20.17 3.79
CA ARG A 95 -29.25 21.40 4.26
C ARG A 95 -30.52 21.07 5.07
N ALA A 96 -31.31 20.08 4.61
CA ALA A 96 -32.49 19.64 5.34
C ALA A 96 -32.13 19.11 6.74
N LEU A 97 -31.11 18.23 6.82
CA LEU A 97 -30.63 17.71 8.11
C LEU A 97 -30.11 18.83 9.03
N ALA A 98 -29.43 19.83 8.50
CA ALA A 98 -29.01 20.99 9.29
C ALA A 98 -30.20 21.73 9.89
N MET A 99 -31.26 21.96 9.09
CA MET A 99 -32.49 22.60 9.60
C MET A 99 -33.16 21.79 10.71
N VAL A 100 -33.19 20.45 10.60
CA VAL A 100 -33.75 19.58 11.66
C VAL A 100 -32.91 19.64 12.93
N ARG A 101 -31.57 19.63 12.80
CA ARG A 101 -30.65 19.78 13.98
C ARG A 101 -30.85 21.10 14.72
N ASP A 102 -31.11 22.17 13.98
CA ASP A 102 -31.31 23.51 14.57
C ASP A 102 -32.58 23.61 15.43
N LEU A 103 -33.51 22.62 15.34
CA LEU A 103 -34.71 22.56 16.18
C LEU A 103 -34.43 22.04 17.61
N ASP A 104 -33.21 21.57 17.88
CA ASP A 104 -32.71 21.12 19.20
C ASP A 104 -33.70 20.20 19.97
N GLY A 105 -34.25 19.20 19.24
CA GLY A 105 -35.20 18.23 19.80
C GLY A 105 -36.63 18.74 20.00
N GLY A 106 -36.96 19.94 19.52
CA GLY A 106 -38.34 20.41 19.40
C GLY A 106 -39.15 19.64 18.36
N PRO A 107 -40.48 19.82 18.31
CA PRO A 107 -41.31 19.20 17.26
C PRO A 107 -40.86 19.70 15.89
N GLY A 108 -40.53 18.78 15.02
CA GLY A 108 -39.99 19.06 13.69
C GLY A 108 -40.45 18.04 12.66
N PRO A 109 -39.98 18.17 11.42
CA PRO A 109 -40.26 17.21 10.37
C PRO A 109 -39.68 15.83 10.73
N SER A 110 -40.44 14.77 10.44
CA SER A 110 -40.05 13.39 10.60
C SER A 110 -39.72 12.71 9.27
N HIS A 111 -39.96 13.40 8.15
CA HIS A 111 -39.80 12.88 6.80
C HIS A 111 -39.01 13.83 5.92
N LEU A 112 -38.15 13.30 5.05
CA LEU A 112 -37.54 13.99 3.94
C LEU A 112 -38.04 13.37 2.64
N PHE A 113 -38.79 14.16 1.85
CA PHE A 113 -39.32 13.76 0.56
C PHE A 113 -38.34 14.14 -0.55
N LEU A 114 -37.74 13.12 -1.16
CA LEU A 114 -36.64 13.29 -2.10
C LEU A 114 -37.14 13.15 -3.55
N ALA A 115 -36.94 14.22 -4.33
CA ALA A 115 -37.19 14.13 -5.78
C ALA A 115 -36.20 13.18 -6.45
N GLY A 116 -36.62 12.48 -7.48
CA GLY A 116 -35.73 11.68 -8.32
C GLY A 116 -34.66 12.56 -8.97
N GLY A 117 -33.43 12.07 -8.98
CA GLY A 117 -32.29 12.79 -9.52
C GLY A 117 -30.99 12.45 -8.83
N ALA A 118 -29.91 13.13 -9.22
CA ALA A 118 -28.58 12.92 -8.64
C ALA A 118 -28.30 13.93 -7.53
N TYR A 119 -27.92 13.42 -6.38
CA TYR A 119 -27.44 14.17 -5.20
C TYR A 119 -25.95 13.96 -5.06
N ASP A 120 -25.16 14.99 -5.31
CA ASP A 120 -23.70 14.96 -5.16
C ASP A 120 -23.36 15.42 -3.73
N GLU A 121 -23.54 14.50 -2.78
CA GLU A 121 -23.38 14.77 -1.35
C GLU A 121 -22.41 13.78 -0.71
N ALA A 122 -21.12 14.11 -0.73
CA ALA A 122 -20.11 13.32 -0.04
C ALA A 122 -20.24 13.44 1.49
N ASN A 123 -20.02 12.32 2.20
CA ASN A 123 -19.98 12.25 3.67
C ASN A 123 -21.30 12.67 4.38
N LEU A 124 -22.45 12.39 3.77
CA LEU A 124 -23.74 12.64 4.38
C LEU A 124 -23.89 11.83 5.68
N VAL A 125 -24.31 12.52 6.76
CA VAL A 125 -24.54 11.90 8.07
C VAL A 125 -25.97 12.12 8.50
N LEU A 126 -26.73 11.03 8.64
CA LEU A 126 -28.07 10.99 9.20
C LEU A 126 -27.97 10.67 10.70
N ASP A 127 -28.05 11.70 11.52
CA ASP A 127 -27.93 11.65 12.98
C ASP A 127 -29.13 12.29 13.72
N VAL A 128 -30.22 12.51 13.00
CA VAL A 128 -31.51 12.96 13.52
C VAL A 128 -32.61 11.98 13.08
N PRO A 129 -33.69 11.82 13.87
CA PRO A 129 -34.70 10.78 13.63
C PRO A 129 -35.68 11.17 12.51
N VAL A 130 -35.16 11.30 11.29
CA VAL A 130 -35.97 11.58 10.08
C VAL A 130 -35.80 10.46 9.07
N SER A 131 -36.91 10.07 8.43
CA SER A 131 -36.92 9.06 7.37
C SER A 131 -36.63 9.70 6.01
N LEU A 132 -35.94 8.97 5.12
CA LEU A 132 -35.62 9.38 3.75
C LEU A 132 -36.53 8.60 2.80
N HIS A 133 -37.43 9.30 2.12
CA HIS A 133 -38.38 8.73 1.17
C HIS A 133 -38.09 9.27 -0.24
N GLY A 134 -37.53 8.44 -1.10
CA GLY A 134 -37.40 8.72 -2.52
C GLY A 134 -38.67 8.39 -3.30
N GLY A 135 -38.60 8.45 -4.62
CA GLY A 135 -39.70 8.12 -5.49
C GLY A 135 -40.52 9.32 -5.94
N TYR A 136 -40.20 10.54 -5.56
CA TYR A 136 -41.01 11.73 -5.89
C TYR A 136 -40.54 12.39 -7.20
N ALA A 137 -41.51 12.90 -8.00
CA ALA A 137 -41.24 13.56 -9.28
C ALA A 137 -40.69 15.00 -9.15
N GLY A 138 -40.47 15.49 -7.94
CA GLY A 138 -40.00 16.84 -7.65
C GLY A 138 -41.04 17.92 -7.88
N ARG A 139 -40.57 19.18 -7.73
CA ARG A 139 -41.42 20.37 -7.84
C ARG A 139 -42.11 20.48 -9.18
N SER A 140 -41.37 20.30 -10.28
CA SER A 140 -41.91 20.39 -11.64
C SER A 140 -42.90 19.25 -11.97
N GLY A 141 -42.76 18.08 -11.31
CA GLY A 141 -43.65 16.92 -11.47
C GLY A 141 -44.84 16.89 -10.48
N GLY A 142 -44.98 17.91 -9.62
CA GLY A 142 -46.06 18.01 -8.64
C GLY A 142 -45.97 16.98 -7.51
N TRP A 143 -44.79 16.51 -7.19
CA TRP A 143 -44.45 15.61 -6.07
C TRP A 143 -45.19 14.26 -6.11
N ARG A 144 -45.66 13.84 -7.28
CA ARG A 144 -46.24 12.48 -7.46
C ARG A 144 -45.16 11.45 -7.23
N ARG A 145 -45.48 10.39 -6.49
CA ARG A 145 -44.57 9.31 -6.18
C ARG A 145 -44.71 8.13 -7.14
N SER A 146 -43.58 7.51 -7.51
CA SER A 146 -43.52 6.26 -8.27
C SER A 146 -42.15 5.60 -8.09
N ALA A 147 -42.06 4.29 -8.31
CA ALA A 147 -40.81 3.54 -8.21
C ALA A 147 -39.71 3.98 -9.21
N GLU A 148 -40.08 4.72 -10.25
CA GLU A 148 -39.16 5.16 -11.33
C GLU A 148 -38.41 6.45 -10.96
N GLN A 149 -38.87 7.17 -9.95
CA GLN A 149 -38.28 8.45 -9.50
C GLN A 149 -37.27 8.25 -8.38
N VAL A 150 -36.20 7.51 -8.68
CA VAL A 150 -35.18 7.16 -7.67
C VAL A 150 -34.29 8.36 -7.33
N ALA A 151 -34.12 8.62 -6.04
CA ALA A 151 -33.13 9.57 -5.54
C ALA A 151 -31.76 8.88 -5.45
N ARG A 152 -30.81 9.30 -6.30
CA ARG A 152 -29.47 8.70 -6.34
C ARG A 152 -28.45 9.59 -5.66
N PHE A 153 -27.76 9.06 -4.65
CA PHE A 153 -26.65 9.72 -3.98
C PHE A 153 -25.31 9.26 -4.58
N ASP A 154 -24.55 10.19 -5.13
CA ASP A 154 -23.16 10.00 -5.52
C ASP A 154 -22.29 10.47 -4.35
N ALA A 155 -21.90 9.49 -3.50
CA ALA A 155 -21.22 9.74 -2.23
C ALA A 155 -19.70 9.51 -2.35
N GLY A 156 -18.93 9.94 -1.32
CA GLY A 156 -17.52 9.57 -1.20
C GLY A 156 -17.31 8.07 -0.96
N SER A 157 -16.06 7.63 -0.84
CA SER A 157 -15.73 6.21 -0.63
C SER A 157 -16.36 5.60 0.64
N LEU A 158 -16.69 6.42 1.64
CA LEU A 158 -17.36 5.99 2.87
C LEU A 158 -18.89 6.16 2.84
N GLY A 159 -19.45 6.49 1.69
CA GLY A 159 -20.89 6.52 1.47
C GLY A 159 -21.68 7.42 2.42
N MET A 160 -22.88 6.96 2.78
CA MET A 160 -23.73 7.62 3.78
C MET A 160 -23.49 6.97 5.15
N THR A 161 -23.53 7.77 6.21
CA THR A 161 -23.46 7.29 7.60
C THR A 161 -24.77 7.58 8.33
N VAL A 162 -25.38 6.55 8.92
CA VAL A 162 -26.48 6.68 9.88
C VAL A 162 -25.90 6.43 11.27
N ARG A 163 -26.11 7.36 12.23
CA ARG A 163 -25.48 7.18 13.53
C ARG A 163 -26.29 7.74 14.71
N GLY A 164 -26.16 7.05 15.87
CA GLY A 164 -26.73 7.53 17.14
C GLY A 164 -28.26 7.48 17.20
N LEU A 165 -28.90 6.76 16.29
CA LEU A 165 -30.35 6.62 16.22
C LEU A 165 -30.79 5.34 16.95
N GLN A 166 -31.31 5.48 18.17
CA GLN A 166 -31.78 4.36 18.96
C GLN A 166 -33.30 4.25 18.88
N ASP A 167 -33.81 3.06 18.51
CA ASP A 167 -35.24 2.72 18.40
C ASP A 167 -36.07 3.78 17.64
N SER A 168 -35.46 4.40 16.66
CA SER A 168 -35.99 5.59 15.99
C SER A 168 -37.11 5.30 14.97
N GLY A 169 -37.22 4.05 14.49
CA GLY A 169 -38.14 3.69 13.41
C GLY A 169 -37.83 4.40 12.07
N VAL A 170 -36.60 4.88 11.86
CA VAL A 170 -36.18 5.56 10.64
C VAL A 170 -36.20 4.60 9.45
N VAL A 171 -36.79 5.06 8.36
CA VAL A 171 -36.88 4.34 7.08
C VAL A 171 -36.02 5.05 6.04
N VAL A 172 -35.27 4.29 5.25
CA VAL A 172 -34.60 4.73 4.01
C VAL A 172 -35.15 3.91 2.87
N GLU A 173 -35.83 4.56 1.93
CA GLU A 173 -36.51 3.86 0.86
C GLU A 173 -36.52 4.62 -0.48
N TYR A 174 -36.55 3.88 -1.60
CA TYR A 174 -36.49 4.41 -2.96
C TYR A 174 -35.30 5.35 -3.18
N VAL A 175 -34.17 4.95 -2.60
CA VAL A 175 -32.92 5.69 -2.62
C VAL A 175 -31.81 4.78 -3.14
N ASP A 176 -30.99 5.26 -4.06
CA ASP A 176 -29.77 4.58 -4.49
C ASP A 176 -28.55 5.29 -3.89
N ILE A 177 -27.73 4.57 -3.13
CA ILE A 177 -26.51 5.12 -2.54
C ILE A 177 -25.31 4.49 -3.24
N HIS A 178 -24.55 5.30 -3.97
CA HIS A 178 -23.37 4.91 -4.72
C HIS A 178 -22.11 5.46 -4.04
N ALA A 179 -21.34 4.61 -3.39
CA ALA A 179 -20.04 5.01 -2.88
C ALA A 179 -19.00 5.04 -4.00
N ALA A 180 -18.14 6.05 -3.97
CA ALA A 180 -17.02 6.15 -4.89
C ALA A 180 -16.00 5.00 -4.69
N HIS A 181 -15.19 4.73 -5.72
CA HIS A 181 -14.03 3.87 -5.56
C HIS A 181 -13.05 4.47 -4.55
N ALA A 182 -12.53 3.66 -3.65
CA ALA A 182 -11.45 4.07 -2.77
C ALA A 182 -10.13 4.18 -3.56
N THR A 183 -9.34 5.20 -3.28
CA THR A 183 -8.07 5.47 -3.99
C THR A 183 -6.85 5.40 -3.08
N GLY A 184 -7.03 5.54 -1.78
CA GLY A 184 -5.96 5.41 -0.79
C GLY A 184 -5.55 3.97 -0.56
N ALA A 185 -4.33 3.78 -0.10
CA ALA A 185 -3.76 2.46 0.14
C ALA A 185 -4.53 1.71 1.24
N GLY A 186 -5.12 0.57 0.88
CA GLY A 186 -5.91 -0.26 1.78
C GLY A 186 -7.24 0.36 2.24
N GLU A 187 -7.66 1.49 1.67
CA GLU A 187 -8.93 2.12 2.02
C GLU A 187 -10.14 1.32 1.54
N PRO A 188 -11.20 1.21 2.37
CA PRO A 188 -12.43 0.56 1.96
C PRO A 188 -13.32 1.49 1.12
N SER A 189 -14.21 0.91 0.30
CA SER A 189 -15.39 1.57 -0.22
C SER A 189 -16.63 0.96 0.43
N ILE A 190 -17.47 1.81 1.06
CA ILE A 190 -18.64 1.40 1.85
C ILE A 190 -19.84 2.23 1.41
N ALA A 191 -20.95 1.59 0.99
CA ALA A 191 -22.11 2.36 0.53
C ALA A 191 -22.89 2.98 1.69
N LEU A 192 -23.20 2.21 2.74
CA LEU A 192 -23.87 2.71 3.93
C LEU A 192 -23.22 2.14 5.20
N ARG A 193 -23.00 3.03 6.17
CA ARG A 193 -22.54 2.66 7.53
C ARG A 193 -23.61 3.00 8.56
N ALA A 194 -23.99 2.04 9.36
CA ALA A 194 -24.83 2.25 10.54
C ALA A 194 -23.97 2.10 11.80
N VAL A 195 -23.91 3.14 12.60
CA VAL A 195 -23.08 3.20 13.82
C VAL A 195 -23.98 3.59 15.00
N ASP A 196 -24.05 2.74 16.01
CA ASP A 196 -24.92 2.94 17.17
C ASP A 196 -26.37 3.29 16.77
N ALA A 197 -26.91 2.58 15.76
CA ALA A 197 -28.25 2.80 15.24
C ALA A 197 -29.09 1.53 15.39
N SER A 198 -30.28 1.68 15.99
CA SER A 198 -31.27 0.62 16.08
C SER A 198 -32.63 1.08 15.54
N GLY A 199 -33.39 0.13 14.99
CA GLY A 199 -34.69 0.42 14.37
C GLY A 199 -34.58 1.03 12.97
N LEU A 200 -33.41 1.06 12.34
CA LEU A 200 -33.25 1.46 10.93
C LEU A 200 -33.83 0.38 10.01
N ARG A 201 -34.66 0.81 9.08
CA ARG A 201 -35.25 -0.03 8.04
C ARG A 201 -34.82 0.47 6.66
N ILE A 202 -34.32 -0.42 5.84
CA ILE A 202 -33.87 -0.16 4.46
C ILE A 202 -34.74 -0.99 3.53
N ARG A 203 -35.50 -0.34 2.65
CA ARG A 203 -36.37 -1.02 1.70
C ARG A 203 -36.37 -0.35 0.34
N HIS A 204 -36.60 -1.09 -0.73
CA HIS A 204 -36.57 -0.58 -2.11
C HIS A 204 -35.37 0.32 -2.42
N THR A 205 -34.20 -0.04 -1.86
CA THR A 205 -32.99 0.79 -1.86
C THR A 205 -31.81 -0.01 -2.42
N THR A 206 -31.06 0.62 -3.32
CA THR A 206 -29.83 0.01 -3.85
C THR A 206 -28.60 0.61 -3.15
N LEU A 207 -27.82 -0.24 -2.49
CA LEU A 207 -26.55 0.14 -1.87
C LEU A 207 -25.39 -0.37 -2.73
N VAL A 208 -24.67 0.52 -3.39
CA VAL A 208 -23.56 0.19 -4.28
C VAL A 208 -22.23 0.64 -3.67
N ALA A 209 -21.44 -0.30 -3.17
CA ALA A 209 -20.06 0.00 -2.80
C ALA A 209 -19.16 0.02 -4.03
N GLY A 210 -18.31 1.02 -4.13
CA GLY A 210 -17.24 1.10 -5.11
C GLY A 210 -16.17 0.02 -4.91
N ARG A 211 -15.11 0.05 -5.69
CA ARG A 211 -13.95 -0.83 -5.47
C ARG A 211 -13.15 -0.38 -4.27
N GLY A 212 -12.62 -1.34 -3.50
CA GLY A 212 -11.61 -1.05 -2.49
C GLY A 212 -10.32 -0.49 -3.08
N GLY A 213 -9.58 0.27 -2.31
CA GLY A 213 -8.30 0.85 -2.70
C GLY A 213 -7.18 -0.21 -2.80
N PRO A 214 -6.13 0.03 -3.58
CA PRO A 214 -5.00 -0.90 -3.68
C PRO A 214 -4.19 -0.95 -2.39
N GLY A 215 -3.55 -2.06 -2.10
CA GLY A 215 -2.54 -2.14 -1.04
C GLY A 215 -1.30 -1.33 -1.37
N ALA A 216 -0.60 -0.85 -0.33
CA ALA A 216 0.66 -0.14 -0.53
C ALA A 216 1.75 -1.10 -1.03
N PRO A 217 2.61 -0.70 -1.98
CA PRO A 217 3.73 -1.53 -2.38
C PRO A 217 4.79 -1.62 -1.29
N GLY A 218 5.44 -2.76 -1.17
CA GLY A 218 6.59 -2.99 -0.28
C GLY A 218 7.83 -2.21 -0.73
N ALA A 219 8.59 -1.71 0.21
CA ALA A 219 9.84 -1.00 -0.08
C ALA A 219 10.97 -1.98 -0.42
N THR A 220 11.89 -1.54 -1.28
CA THR A 220 13.12 -2.27 -1.58
C THR A 220 14.01 -2.39 -0.34
N GLY A 221 14.65 -3.53 -0.14
CA GLY A 221 15.64 -3.76 0.91
C GLY A 221 16.89 -2.88 0.72
N ALA A 222 17.57 -2.60 1.82
CA ALA A 222 18.80 -1.82 1.78
C ALA A 222 19.94 -2.58 1.06
N SER A 223 20.81 -1.87 0.35
CA SER A 223 22.02 -2.46 -0.21
C SER A 223 23.02 -2.81 0.89
N GLY A 224 23.71 -3.94 0.76
CA GLY A 224 24.82 -4.32 1.63
C GLY A 224 26.01 -3.36 1.47
N VAL A 225 26.76 -3.18 2.55
CA VAL A 225 27.99 -2.36 2.56
C VAL A 225 29.11 -3.10 1.83
N GLU A 226 29.89 -2.41 1.01
CA GLU A 226 31.05 -3.00 0.34
C GLU A 226 32.19 -3.30 1.32
N GLY A 227 32.89 -4.42 1.10
CA GLY A 227 34.10 -4.76 1.82
C GLY A 227 35.28 -3.83 1.47
N LEU A 228 36.09 -3.51 2.46
CA LEU A 228 37.28 -2.68 2.26
C LEU A 228 38.43 -3.48 1.65
N PRO A 229 39.30 -2.84 0.84
CA PRO A 229 40.46 -3.50 0.25
C PRO A 229 41.54 -3.80 1.31
N GLY A 230 42.24 -4.90 1.14
CA GLY A 230 43.42 -5.26 1.93
C GLY A 230 44.56 -4.28 1.76
N GLY A 231 45.33 -4.06 2.85
CA GLY A 231 46.54 -3.27 2.80
C GLY A 231 47.64 -3.98 1.98
N SER A 232 48.45 -3.23 1.23
CA SER A 232 49.58 -3.77 0.50
C SER A 232 50.78 -4.04 1.44
N GLY A 233 51.55 -5.07 1.12
CA GLY A 233 52.83 -5.34 1.75
C GLY A 233 53.90 -4.32 1.32
N LYS A 234 54.89 -4.10 2.17
CA LYS A 234 56.05 -3.22 1.86
C LYS A 234 57.21 -3.98 1.24
N ASP A 235 58.03 -3.25 0.50
CA ASP A 235 59.22 -3.78 -0.13
C ASP A 235 60.27 -4.19 0.91
N GLY A 236 61.05 -5.23 0.62
CA GLY A 236 62.27 -5.58 1.36
C GLY A 236 63.43 -4.72 0.93
N GLY A 237 64.41 -4.53 1.79
CA GLY A 237 65.60 -3.73 1.53
C GLY A 237 66.88 -4.55 1.41
N ASP A 238 68.03 -3.87 1.51
CA ASP A 238 69.35 -4.38 1.14
C ASP A 238 70.06 -5.16 2.26
N GLY A 239 69.43 -5.48 3.38
CA GLY A 239 70.05 -6.11 4.54
C GLY A 239 69.20 -7.15 5.22
N ASN A 240 69.85 -8.01 6.03
CA ASN A 240 69.16 -9.09 6.76
C ASN A 240 68.10 -8.61 7.75
N SER A 241 68.10 -7.35 8.12
CA SER A 241 67.11 -6.75 9.03
C SER A 241 66.14 -5.83 8.32
N ASP A 242 66.30 -5.69 7.01
CA ASP A 242 65.50 -4.76 6.20
C ASP A 242 64.49 -5.55 5.38
N VAL A 243 63.46 -6.03 6.05
CA VAL A 243 62.40 -6.87 5.52
C VAL A 243 61.11 -6.07 5.36
N GLY A 244 60.32 -6.35 4.30
CA GLY A 244 59.06 -5.68 4.08
C GLY A 244 58.00 -6.02 5.11
N GLU A 245 57.30 -5.04 5.67
CA GLU A 245 56.16 -5.25 6.55
C GLU A 245 54.98 -5.81 5.77
N GLY A 246 54.17 -6.65 6.41
CA GLY A 246 52.91 -7.16 5.84
C GLY A 246 51.80 -6.12 5.77
N GLY A 247 50.84 -6.27 4.85
CA GLY A 247 49.65 -5.45 4.77
C GLY A 247 48.72 -5.65 5.97
N TYR A 248 48.02 -4.59 6.36
CA TYR A 248 47.03 -4.65 7.44
C TYR A 248 45.69 -5.15 6.90
N PRO A 249 45.02 -6.09 7.63
CA PRO A 249 43.73 -6.59 7.26
C PRO A 249 42.64 -5.52 7.49
N PRO A 250 41.71 -5.31 6.53
CA PRO A 250 40.58 -4.45 6.72
C PRO A 250 39.45 -5.19 7.41
N GLU A 251 38.55 -4.45 8.08
CA GLU A 251 37.33 -4.95 8.70
C GLU A 251 36.13 -4.29 8.04
N ALA A 252 35.08 -5.05 7.74
CA ALA A 252 33.77 -4.51 7.40
C ALA A 252 32.83 -4.69 8.61
N ASN A 253 32.06 -3.63 8.93
CA ASN A 253 31.04 -3.70 9.98
C ASN A 253 29.66 -3.82 9.33
N CYS A 254 29.08 -5.00 9.43
CA CYS A 254 27.78 -5.28 8.80
C CYS A 254 26.61 -5.02 9.76
N PRO A 255 25.42 -4.64 9.22
CA PRO A 255 24.23 -4.39 10.04
C PRO A 255 23.75 -5.61 10.84
N ASP A 256 24.05 -6.83 10.36
CA ASP A 256 23.76 -8.10 11.03
C ASP A 256 24.72 -8.39 12.21
N GLY A 257 25.66 -7.50 12.49
CA GLY A 257 26.67 -7.64 13.55
C GLY A 257 27.88 -8.51 13.15
N THR A 258 27.94 -9.01 11.92
CA THR A 258 29.10 -9.73 11.40
C THR A 258 30.22 -8.74 11.05
N GLN A 259 31.48 -9.21 11.18
CA GLN A 259 32.68 -8.45 10.85
C GLN A 259 33.58 -9.28 9.94
N PRO A 260 33.25 -9.41 8.64
CA PRO A 260 34.09 -10.13 7.72
C PRO A 260 35.43 -9.39 7.52
N THR A 261 36.50 -10.00 7.99
CA THR A 261 37.84 -9.43 8.04
C THR A 261 38.76 -10.14 7.07
N GLY A 262 39.55 -9.42 6.31
CA GLY A 262 40.61 -10.00 5.47
C GLY A 262 41.70 -10.65 6.31
N GLY A 263 42.36 -11.68 5.80
CA GLY A 263 43.53 -12.30 6.42
C GLY A 263 44.73 -11.33 6.46
N ALA A 264 45.49 -11.32 7.54
CA ALA A 264 46.61 -10.43 7.67
C ALA A 264 47.74 -10.79 6.69
N GLY A 265 48.36 -9.79 6.08
CA GLY A 265 49.63 -9.92 5.41
C GLY A 265 50.74 -10.14 6.43
N VAL A 266 51.83 -10.75 6.01
CA VAL A 266 52.95 -11.11 6.89
C VAL A 266 54.24 -10.47 6.46
N ILE A 267 55.12 -10.25 7.44
CA ILE A 267 56.43 -9.67 7.25
C ILE A 267 57.35 -10.58 6.42
N GLY A 268 58.15 -10.02 5.53
CA GLY A 268 59.21 -10.70 4.81
C GLY A 268 60.24 -11.34 5.72
N ASN A 269 60.99 -12.32 5.22
CA ASN A 269 62.07 -12.93 5.94
C ASN A 269 63.44 -12.66 5.30
N ALA A 270 64.50 -12.85 6.05
CA ALA A 270 65.87 -12.70 5.62
C ALA A 270 66.80 -13.78 6.26
N GLY A 271 68.05 -13.87 5.81
CA GLY A 271 69.03 -14.71 6.45
C GLY A 271 68.84 -16.22 6.33
N GLY A 272 68.25 -16.69 5.24
CA GLY A 272 68.06 -18.13 4.97
C GLY A 272 66.85 -18.71 5.70
N GLN A 273 65.84 -17.90 5.96
CA GLN A 273 64.55 -18.36 6.48
C GLN A 273 63.51 -18.40 5.36
N PRO A 274 62.63 -19.41 5.35
CA PRO A 274 61.46 -19.41 4.44
C PRO A 274 60.54 -18.27 4.79
N GLY A 275 59.75 -17.82 3.81
CA GLY A 275 58.68 -16.84 4.02
C GLY A 275 57.61 -17.38 4.98
N ASN A 276 56.95 -16.46 5.65
CA ASN A 276 55.81 -16.79 6.51
C ASN A 276 54.53 -16.97 5.70
N GLY A 277 53.68 -17.88 6.13
CA GLY A 277 52.31 -18.00 5.57
C GLY A 277 51.41 -16.86 5.98
N GLY A 278 50.57 -16.37 5.09
CA GLY A 278 49.54 -15.36 5.35
C GLY A 278 48.47 -15.83 6.34
N GLY A 279 47.75 -14.88 6.93
CA GLY A 279 46.59 -15.19 7.78
C GLY A 279 45.37 -15.62 6.96
N ASP A 280 44.48 -16.41 7.55
CA ASP A 280 43.20 -16.77 6.95
C ASP A 280 42.19 -15.60 7.08
N GLY A 281 41.26 -15.51 6.17
CA GLY A 281 40.14 -14.58 6.24
C GLY A 281 39.09 -15.03 7.28
N SER A 282 38.24 -14.10 7.71
CA SER A 282 37.20 -14.34 8.73
C SER A 282 35.80 -14.02 8.16
N PRO A 283 34.76 -14.72 8.62
CA PRO A 283 34.70 -15.91 9.50
C PRO A 283 35.44 -17.14 8.91
N PRO A 284 35.94 -18.04 9.76
CA PRO A 284 36.86 -19.12 9.32
C PRO A 284 36.16 -20.22 8.48
N ASP A 285 34.85 -20.38 8.59
CA ASP A 285 34.05 -21.40 7.87
C ASP A 285 33.81 -21.09 6.37
N GLY A 286 34.32 -19.98 5.87
CA GLY A 286 34.28 -19.54 4.48
C GLY A 286 35.36 -18.53 4.14
N GLY A 287 36.21 -18.19 5.11
CA GLY A 287 37.34 -17.29 4.90
C GLY A 287 38.36 -17.86 3.93
N GLY A 288 38.96 -16.99 3.10
CA GLY A 288 40.04 -17.37 2.19
C GLY A 288 41.26 -17.88 2.96
N VAL A 289 41.82 -18.97 2.50
CA VAL A 289 43.05 -19.54 3.14
C VAL A 289 44.25 -18.67 2.86
N GLY A 290 45.10 -18.46 3.87
CA GLY A 290 46.37 -17.72 3.73
C GLY A 290 47.32 -18.36 2.76
N GLY A 291 48.00 -17.55 1.96
CA GLY A 291 49.05 -17.99 1.03
C GLY A 291 50.28 -18.52 1.74
N GLN A 292 50.91 -19.56 1.21
CA GLN A 292 52.16 -20.09 1.76
C GLN A 292 53.34 -19.16 1.49
N GLY A 293 54.29 -19.07 2.44
CA GLY A 293 55.54 -18.31 2.26
C GLY A 293 56.44 -18.94 1.19
N GLY A 294 57.28 -18.11 0.57
CA GLY A 294 58.27 -18.56 -0.40
C GLY A 294 59.38 -19.36 0.27
N ASP A 295 59.85 -20.41 -0.38
CA ASP A 295 60.94 -21.26 0.14
C ASP A 295 62.28 -20.55 0.16
N VAL A 296 63.23 -21.11 0.93
CA VAL A 296 64.64 -20.68 0.94
C VAL A 296 65.29 -21.10 -0.36
N ALA A 297 66.16 -20.23 -0.90
CA ALA A 297 66.97 -20.57 -2.09
C ALA A 297 68.47 -20.57 -1.75
N ASP A 298 69.14 -21.53 -2.33
CA ASP A 298 70.62 -21.57 -2.31
C ASP A 298 71.20 -20.73 -3.48
N ALA A 299 72.42 -20.21 -3.28
CA ALA A 299 73.08 -19.47 -4.36
C ALA A 299 73.63 -20.41 -5.43
N ALA A 300 73.26 -20.16 -6.68
CA ALA A 300 73.87 -20.81 -7.85
C ALA A 300 75.14 -20.06 -8.24
N CYS A 301 76.30 -20.73 -8.17
CA CYS A 301 77.63 -20.11 -8.42
C CYS A 301 78.23 -20.56 -9.75
N SER A 302 78.73 -19.61 -10.53
CA SER A 302 79.51 -19.84 -11.78
C SER A 302 80.78 -18.99 -11.69
N GLY A 303 81.90 -19.68 -11.54
CA GLY A 303 83.19 -19.00 -11.27
C GLY A 303 83.16 -18.20 -9.96
N SER A 304 83.50 -16.91 -10.03
CA SER A 304 83.50 -15.99 -8.86
C SER A 304 82.14 -15.24 -8.66
N GLN A 305 81.12 -15.56 -9.40
CA GLN A 305 79.80 -14.96 -9.26
C GLN A 305 78.78 -15.98 -8.72
N CYS A 306 78.02 -15.61 -7.72
CA CYS A 306 76.89 -16.38 -7.21
C CYS A 306 75.64 -15.51 -7.30
N ILE A 307 74.54 -16.11 -7.80
CA ILE A 307 73.23 -15.46 -7.91
C ILE A 307 72.26 -16.30 -7.07
N CYS A 308 71.43 -15.62 -6.28
CA CYS A 308 70.36 -16.25 -5.54
C CYS A 308 69.06 -15.45 -5.65
N ASN A 309 68.01 -16.11 -6.11
CA ASN A 309 66.68 -15.55 -6.30
C ASN A 309 65.68 -16.51 -5.65
N PRO A 310 65.23 -16.26 -4.42
CA PRO A 310 64.23 -17.11 -3.77
C PRO A 310 62.85 -16.93 -4.39
N PRO A 311 61.97 -17.95 -4.33
CA PRO A 311 60.64 -17.86 -4.87
C PRO A 311 59.79 -16.83 -4.12
N PRO A 312 58.78 -16.25 -4.79
CA PRO A 312 57.82 -15.39 -4.13
C PRO A 312 56.90 -16.17 -3.20
N GLY A 313 56.24 -15.46 -2.28
CA GLY A 313 55.12 -16.01 -1.53
C GLY A 313 53.93 -16.28 -2.41
N ALA A 314 53.13 -17.26 -2.04
CA ALA A 314 51.90 -17.60 -2.72
C ALA A 314 50.78 -16.57 -2.43
N PRO A 315 49.84 -16.37 -3.36
CA PRO A 315 48.66 -15.52 -3.13
C PRO A 315 47.75 -16.11 -2.05
N GLY A 316 47.01 -15.28 -1.35
CA GLY A 316 45.91 -15.69 -0.48
C GLY A 316 44.68 -16.16 -1.29
N GLY A 317 43.92 -17.06 -0.72
CA GLY A 317 42.66 -17.56 -1.32
C GLY A 317 41.52 -16.54 -1.23
N PRO A 318 40.53 -16.60 -2.12
CA PRO A 318 39.34 -15.76 -2.04
C PRO A 318 38.45 -16.16 -0.86
N GLY A 319 37.73 -15.20 -0.27
CA GLY A 319 36.63 -15.47 0.65
C GLY A 319 35.38 -15.98 -0.08
N ALA A 320 34.57 -16.78 0.59
CA ALA A 320 33.30 -17.27 0.04
C ALA A 320 32.24 -16.15 -0.01
N ASP A 321 31.36 -16.21 -0.99
CA ASP A 321 30.22 -15.30 -1.09
C ASP A 321 29.16 -15.62 -0.03
N GLY A 322 28.39 -14.62 0.38
CA GLY A 322 27.23 -14.77 1.24
C GLY A 322 26.03 -15.39 0.52
N GLY A 323 25.16 -16.02 1.29
CA GLY A 323 23.91 -16.62 0.80
C GLY A 323 22.77 -15.61 0.63
N THR A 324 21.84 -15.89 -0.28
CA THR A 324 20.62 -15.11 -0.51
C THR A 324 19.69 -15.22 0.71
N GLY A 325 19.02 -14.10 1.07
CA GLY A 325 17.98 -14.06 2.10
C GLY A 325 16.74 -14.88 1.69
N THR A 326 15.95 -15.31 2.68
CA THR A 326 14.69 -16.03 2.45
C THR A 326 13.64 -15.11 1.85
N THR A 327 12.75 -15.62 1.01
CA THR A 327 11.60 -14.87 0.49
C THR A 327 10.50 -14.76 1.54
N GLY A 328 9.82 -13.60 1.62
CA GLY A 328 8.65 -13.38 2.48
C GLY A 328 7.42 -14.13 1.98
N GLU A 329 6.54 -14.53 2.91
CA GLU A 329 5.25 -15.15 2.58
C GLU A 329 4.22 -14.11 2.15
N GLY A 330 3.23 -14.52 1.33
CA GLY A 330 2.15 -13.67 0.86
C GLY A 330 1.10 -13.43 1.95
N GLY A 331 0.53 -12.24 1.97
CA GLY A 331 -0.54 -11.86 2.90
C GLY A 331 -1.88 -12.54 2.58
N ALA A 332 -2.69 -12.77 3.61
CA ALA A 332 -4.03 -13.32 3.51
C ALA A 332 -4.92 -12.80 4.66
N GLY A 333 -6.20 -12.65 4.43
CA GLY A 333 -7.15 -12.27 5.48
C GLY A 333 -8.36 -11.50 4.96
N LEU A 334 -9.30 -11.22 5.85
CA LEU A 334 -10.53 -10.48 5.55
C LEU A 334 -10.43 -8.98 5.93
N GLY A 335 -9.44 -8.60 6.70
CA GLY A 335 -9.43 -7.31 7.38
C GLY A 335 -10.18 -7.38 8.71
N GLN A 336 -10.29 -6.24 9.36
CA GLN A 336 -10.90 -6.11 10.67
C GLN A 336 -11.71 -4.83 10.78
N LEU A 337 -12.70 -4.85 11.66
CA LEU A 337 -13.45 -3.66 12.04
C LEU A 337 -12.89 -3.12 13.36
N GLN A 338 -12.46 -1.85 13.36
CA GLN A 338 -12.00 -1.14 14.53
C GLN A 338 -12.65 0.23 14.56
N ASP A 339 -13.28 0.60 15.70
CA ASP A 339 -13.95 1.90 15.89
C ASP A 339 -14.91 2.26 14.74
N ALA A 340 -15.75 1.33 14.32
CA ALA A 340 -16.70 1.46 13.21
C ALA A 340 -16.02 1.79 11.85
N THR A 341 -14.73 1.51 11.72
CA THR A 341 -13.95 1.66 10.50
C THR A 341 -13.33 0.32 10.12
N TRP A 342 -13.46 -0.07 8.86
CA TRP A 342 -12.79 -1.23 8.33
C TRP A 342 -11.34 -0.89 7.95
N THR A 343 -10.40 -1.78 8.30
CA THR A 343 -8.98 -1.68 7.91
C THR A 343 -8.45 -3.06 7.51
N PRO A 344 -7.43 -3.14 6.63
CA PRO A 344 -6.70 -4.37 6.44
C PRO A 344 -6.15 -4.89 7.78
N ASP A 345 -6.24 -6.18 8.03
CA ASP A 345 -5.61 -6.77 9.21
C ASP A 345 -4.11 -7.03 8.92
N PRO A 346 -3.24 -7.10 9.94
CA PRO A 346 -1.81 -7.36 9.72
C PRO A 346 -1.49 -8.63 8.94
N ARG A 347 -2.37 -9.63 8.95
CA ARG A 347 -2.19 -10.87 8.17
C ARG A 347 -2.43 -10.67 6.67
N GLN A 348 -3.08 -9.59 6.27
CA GLN A 348 -3.19 -9.21 4.86
C GLN A 348 -1.93 -8.55 4.33
N GLU A 349 -1.02 -8.10 5.20
CA GLU A 349 0.29 -7.64 4.77
C GLU A 349 1.15 -8.84 4.38
N GLY A 350 1.91 -8.73 3.31
CA GLY A 350 2.94 -9.70 2.96
C GLY A 350 4.09 -9.63 3.98
N GLU A 351 4.73 -10.76 4.23
CA GLU A 351 5.90 -10.78 5.08
C GLU A 351 7.12 -10.17 4.39
N ALA A 352 8.01 -9.58 5.18
CA ALA A 352 9.30 -9.10 4.67
C ALA A 352 10.18 -10.29 4.28
N GLY A 353 11.00 -10.12 3.26
CA GLY A 353 12.08 -11.05 2.95
C GLY A 353 13.16 -11.02 4.04
N GLY A 354 13.90 -12.13 4.19
CA GLY A 354 15.06 -12.18 5.06
C GLY A 354 16.26 -11.43 4.47
N ASP A 355 17.17 -10.99 5.34
CA ASP A 355 18.43 -10.39 4.92
C ASP A 355 19.35 -11.45 4.28
N GLY A 356 20.15 -11.06 3.28
CA GLY A 356 21.25 -11.86 2.78
C GLY A 356 22.36 -11.98 3.82
N THR A 357 23.14 -13.06 3.77
CA THR A 357 24.31 -13.20 4.66
C THR A 357 25.51 -12.46 4.11
N SER A 358 26.39 -12.03 5.01
CA SER A 358 27.65 -11.38 4.63
C SER A 358 28.61 -12.36 3.96
N GLY A 359 29.42 -11.87 3.02
CA GLY A 359 30.55 -12.60 2.46
C GLY A 359 31.71 -12.70 3.45
N HIS A 360 32.64 -13.58 3.18
CA HIS A 360 33.79 -13.86 4.01
C HIS A 360 35.00 -13.06 3.56
N GLY A 361 35.96 -12.80 4.46
CA GLY A 361 37.23 -12.14 4.13
C GLY A 361 38.16 -13.03 3.29
N GLY A 362 38.92 -12.45 2.40
CA GLY A 362 39.97 -13.15 1.63
C GLY A 362 41.20 -13.46 2.51
N GLY A 363 41.96 -14.47 2.20
CA GLY A 363 43.22 -14.81 2.88
C GLY A 363 44.34 -13.80 2.57
N GLY A 364 45.22 -13.57 3.53
CA GLY A 364 46.47 -12.83 3.30
C GLY A 364 47.46 -13.61 2.43
N GLY A 365 48.28 -12.93 1.62
CA GLY A 365 49.39 -13.57 0.88
C GLY A 365 50.52 -14.08 1.79
N GLY A 366 51.30 -15.03 1.32
CA GLY A 366 52.56 -15.43 1.98
C GLY A 366 53.71 -14.45 1.70
N SER A 367 54.63 -14.28 2.60
CA SER A 367 55.82 -13.43 2.37
C SER A 367 56.87 -14.11 1.46
N GLY A 368 57.73 -13.33 0.86
CA GLY A 368 58.83 -13.80 0.03
C GLY A 368 59.89 -14.56 0.83
N GLY A 369 60.45 -15.60 0.24
CA GLY A 369 61.57 -16.32 0.80
C GLY A 369 62.88 -15.53 0.81
N SER A 370 63.93 -16.08 1.43
CA SER A 370 65.25 -15.46 1.48
C SER A 370 66.37 -16.41 1.03
N CYS A 371 67.54 -15.83 0.72
CA CYS A 371 68.73 -16.61 0.34
C CYS A 371 69.48 -17.14 1.55
N LEU A 372 69.97 -18.40 1.46
CA LEU A 372 70.86 -18.97 2.46
C LEU A 372 72.36 -18.91 1.99
N ILE A 373 73.15 -17.95 2.48
CA ILE A 373 74.55 -17.81 2.17
C ILE A 373 75.30 -17.57 3.45
N PRO A 374 76.03 -18.60 3.95
CA PRO A 374 76.76 -18.48 5.25
C PRO A 374 77.75 -17.33 5.23
N GLY A 375 77.63 -16.43 6.20
CA GLY A 375 78.53 -15.32 6.44
C GLY A 375 78.37 -14.13 5.42
N VAL A 376 77.31 -14.08 4.65
CA VAL A 376 76.95 -12.96 3.71
C VAL A 376 75.62 -12.42 4.12
N SER A 377 75.52 -11.09 4.28
CA SER A 377 74.23 -10.41 4.41
C SER A 377 73.47 -10.43 3.05
N VAL A 378 72.25 -10.94 3.03
CA VAL A 378 71.41 -11.11 1.87
C VAL A 378 70.28 -10.08 1.85
N ALA A 379 69.65 -9.87 0.71
CA ALA A 379 68.47 -9.00 0.61
C ALA A 379 67.28 -9.55 1.36
N GLY A 380 66.47 -8.66 1.95
CA GLY A 380 65.25 -8.99 2.66
C GLY A 380 64.10 -9.30 1.69
N GLY A 381 63.26 -10.25 2.07
CA GLY A 381 62.03 -10.56 1.37
C GLY A 381 60.97 -9.45 1.51
N GLY A 382 60.14 -9.30 0.50
CA GLY A 382 58.98 -8.41 0.55
C GLY A 382 57.90 -8.94 1.49
N GLY A 383 57.18 -8.05 2.15
CA GLY A 383 56.00 -8.35 2.93
C GLY A 383 54.82 -8.69 2.00
N SER A 384 53.91 -9.52 2.45
CA SER A 384 52.73 -9.88 1.66
C SER A 384 51.56 -8.91 1.84
N GLY A 385 50.64 -8.85 0.84
CA GLY A 385 49.38 -8.14 0.92
C GLY A 385 48.38 -8.81 1.86
N ALA A 386 47.58 -8.03 2.56
CA ALA A 386 46.43 -8.55 3.31
C ALA A 386 45.27 -8.91 2.40
N GLY A 387 44.42 -9.85 2.81
CA GLY A 387 43.16 -10.14 2.14
C GLY A 387 42.18 -8.98 2.22
N GLY A 388 41.25 -8.88 1.25
CA GLY A 388 40.13 -7.95 1.30
C GLY A 388 39.05 -8.40 2.29
N ALA A 389 38.36 -7.44 2.91
CA ALA A 389 37.17 -7.74 3.71
C ALA A 389 36.01 -8.27 2.88
N GLY A 390 35.18 -9.14 3.43
CA GLY A 390 33.90 -9.54 2.76
C GLY A 390 32.91 -8.38 2.70
N GLY A 391 32.04 -8.39 1.71
CA GLY A 391 30.90 -7.48 1.61
C GLY A 391 29.76 -7.91 2.53
N CYS A 392 28.96 -6.95 3.03
CA CYS A 392 27.80 -7.23 3.86
C CYS A 392 26.61 -7.71 3.02
N GLY A 393 25.72 -8.52 3.61
CA GLY A 393 24.48 -8.95 3.01
C GLY A 393 23.53 -7.79 2.69
N GLY A 394 22.72 -7.92 1.66
CA GLY A 394 21.63 -6.99 1.34
C GLY A 394 20.43 -7.20 2.25
N GLY A 395 19.73 -6.14 2.60
CA GLY A 395 18.51 -6.19 3.41
C GLY A 395 17.33 -6.81 2.65
N GLY A 396 16.44 -7.51 3.36
CA GLY A 396 15.20 -8.06 2.82
C GLY A 396 14.25 -6.98 2.32
N GLY A 397 13.52 -7.26 1.25
CA GLY A 397 12.43 -6.43 0.74
C GLY A 397 11.24 -6.44 1.69
N ARG A 398 10.53 -5.33 1.85
CA ARG A 398 9.32 -5.28 2.67
C ARG A 398 8.15 -5.93 1.95
N GLY A 399 7.20 -6.51 2.73
CA GLY A 399 5.95 -7.03 2.18
C GLY A 399 5.04 -5.95 1.63
N GLY A 400 4.16 -6.31 0.72
CA GLY A 400 3.09 -5.46 0.21
C GLY A 400 1.94 -5.35 1.20
N GLY A 401 1.26 -4.21 1.25
CA GLY A 401 0.10 -3.97 2.11
C GLY A 401 -1.17 -4.66 1.61
N GLY A 402 -2.13 -4.92 2.50
CA GLY A 402 -3.43 -5.48 2.15
C GLY A 402 -4.29 -4.54 1.30
N GLY A 403 -5.07 -5.08 0.38
CA GLY A 403 -6.07 -4.35 -0.41
C GLY A 403 -7.29 -3.95 0.41
N GLY A 404 -7.94 -2.84 0.06
CA GLY A 404 -9.14 -2.32 0.71
C GLY A 404 -10.40 -3.12 0.39
N ALA A 405 -11.37 -3.12 1.30
CA ALA A 405 -12.64 -3.83 1.14
C ALA A 405 -13.63 -3.06 0.24
N SER A 406 -14.60 -3.80 -0.35
CA SER A 406 -15.83 -3.27 -0.93
C SER A 406 -17.01 -3.80 -0.11
N ILE A 407 -17.72 -2.93 0.63
CA ILE A 407 -18.76 -3.30 1.59
C ILE A 407 -20.04 -2.53 1.31
N SER A 408 -21.13 -3.25 1.00
CA SER A 408 -22.40 -2.59 0.72
C SER A 408 -23.04 -2.00 1.99
N LEU A 409 -23.08 -2.75 3.07
CA LEU A 409 -23.62 -2.31 4.35
C LEU A 409 -22.68 -2.69 5.49
N LEU A 410 -22.24 -1.69 6.29
CA LEU A 410 -21.42 -1.90 7.47
C LEU A 410 -22.19 -1.51 8.73
N LEU A 411 -22.24 -2.40 9.70
CA LEU A 411 -22.92 -2.22 10.99
C LEU A 411 -21.90 -2.24 12.13
N ALA A 412 -21.94 -1.23 13.00
CA ALA A 412 -21.18 -1.17 14.24
C ALA A 412 -22.10 -0.80 15.40
N GLY A 413 -22.29 -1.69 16.36
CA GLY A 413 -23.22 -1.50 17.48
C GLY A 413 -24.67 -1.25 17.04
N SER A 414 -25.09 -1.82 15.91
CA SER A 414 -26.34 -1.45 15.25
C SER A 414 -27.23 -2.64 14.95
N GLN A 415 -28.56 -2.38 14.87
CA GLN A 415 -29.55 -3.34 14.41
C GLN A 415 -30.34 -2.75 13.25
N VAL A 416 -30.28 -3.41 12.08
CA VAL A 416 -30.86 -2.92 10.83
C VAL A 416 -31.75 -3.98 10.19
N ALA A 417 -32.94 -3.59 9.78
CA ALA A 417 -33.79 -4.40 8.93
C ALA A 417 -33.56 -4.04 7.46
N VAL A 418 -33.18 -5.02 6.63
CA VAL A 418 -33.12 -4.88 5.17
C VAL A 418 -34.29 -5.65 4.60
N GLU A 419 -35.17 -4.95 3.87
CA GLU A 419 -36.46 -5.44 3.46
C GLU A 419 -36.53 -5.62 1.92
N GLU A 420 -37.68 -6.06 1.44
CA GLU A 420 -37.91 -6.37 0.02
C GLU A 420 -37.59 -5.20 -0.93
N GLY A 421 -37.26 -5.56 -2.15
CA GLY A 421 -36.88 -4.60 -3.19
C GLY A 421 -35.49 -3.99 -3.02
N SER A 422 -34.76 -4.35 -1.94
CA SER A 422 -33.40 -3.82 -1.70
C SER A 422 -32.33 -4.65 -2.41
N VAL A 423 -31.30 -3.95 -2.93
CA VAL A 423 -30.15 -4.54 -3.62
C VAL A 423 -28.86 -4.13 -2.90
N LEU A 424 -28.09 -5.12 -2.46
CA LEU A 424 -26.78 -4.94 -1.87
C LEU A 424 -25.72 -5.32 -2.90
N ARG A 425 -25.05 -4.30 -3.48
CA ARG A 425 -24.07 -4.46 -4.57
C ARG A 425 -22.69 -4.01 -4.15
N THR A 426 -21.69 -4.79 -4.54
CA THR A 426 -20.29 -4.41 -4.41
C THR A 426 -19.59 -4.47 -5.76
N LEU A 427 -18.61 -3.59 -6.02
CA LEU A 427 -17.85 -3.59 -7.28
C LEU A 427 -16.50 -4.32 -7.18
N GLY A 428 -16.22 -4.91 -6.03
CA GLY A 428 -15.05 -5.76 -5.78
C GLY A 428 -14.01 -5.15 -4.85
N GLY A 429 -13.26 -6.03 -4.15
CA GLY A 429 -12.15 -5.61 -3.31
C GLY A 429 -10.98 -5.02 -4.10
N GLY A 430 -10.14 -4.23 -3.42
CA GLY A 430 -8.91 -3.68 -3.99
C GLY A 430 -7.81 -4.73 -4.12
N PRO A 431 -6.87 -4.60 -5.07
CA PRO A 431 -5.73 -5.49 -5.17
C PRO A 431 -4.80 -5.33 -3.97
N GLY A 432 -4.13 -6.40 -3.56
CA GLY A 432 -3.01 -6.34 -2.62
C GLY A 432 -1.82 -5.59 -3.22
N GLY A 433 -0.98 -5.01 -2.37
CA GLY A 433 0.24 -4.33 -2.77
C GLY A 433 1.33 -5.32 -3.21
N GLU A 434 2.19 -4.91 -4.13
CA GLU A 434 3.33 -5.71 -4.55
C GLU A 434 4.37 -5.81 -3.44
N GLY A 435 5.02 -6.98 -3.28
CA GLY A 435 6.16 -7.15 -2.39
C GLY A 435 7.40 -6.43 -2.93
N GLY A 436 8.19 -5.84 -2.04
CA GLY A 436 9.42 -5.13 -2.40
C GLY A 436 10.57 -6.09 -2.75
N PRO A 437 11.46 -5.73 -3.68
CA PRO A 437 12.66 -6.53 -3.96
C PRO A 437 13.65 -6.45 -2.80
N GLY A 438 14.41 -7.53 -2.57
CA GLY A 438 15.55 -7.51 -1.66
C GLY A 438 16.67 -6.60 -2.18
N GLY A 439 17.44 -6.03 -1.27
CA GLY A 439 18.61 -5.24 -1.59
C GLY A 439 19.76 -6.09 -2.14
N PRO A 440 20.61 -5.57 -3.02
CA PRO A 440 21.82 -6.26 -3.44
C PRO A 440 22.81 -6.39 -2.30
N GLY A 441 23.57 -7.49 -2.24
CA GLY A 441 24.71 -7.62 -1.34
C GLY A 441 25.86 -6.70 -1.73
N GLY A 442 26.67 -6.30 -0.75
CA GLY A 442 27.88 -5.52 -0.96
C GLY A 442 28.98 -6.34 -1.64
N LYS A 443 29.78 -5.72 -2.49
CA LYS A 443 30.93 -6.40 -3.09
C LYS A 443 32.02 -6.63 -2.06
N GLY A 444 32.74 -7.75 -2.18
CA GLY A 444 33.95 -7.98 -1.39
C GLY A 444 35.10 -7.04 -1.79
N GLY A 445 35.93 -6.68 -0.84
CA GLY A 445 37.13 -5.87 -1.03
C GLY A 445 38.21 -6.62 -1.81
N GLN A 446 39.02 -5.91 -2.58
CA GLN A 446 40.19 -6.49 -3.26
C GLN A 446 41.27 -6.81 -2.25
N GLY A 447 42.07 -7.89 -2.50
CA GLY A 447 43.29 -8.14 -1.72
C GLY A 447 44.37 -7.09 -2.00
N GLY A 448 45.21 -6.82 -1.02
CA GLY A 448 46.36 -5.94 -1.16
C GLY A 448 47.48 -6.59 -1.98
N GLU A 449 48.31 -5.79 -2.65
CA GLU A 449 49.45 -6.28 -3.39
C GLU A 449 50.59 -6.67 -2.43
N GLY A 450 51.45 -7.66 -2.82
CA GLY A 450 52.68 -8.00 -2.11
C GLY A 450 53.79 -7.01 -2.46
N GLY A 451 54.67 -6.75 -1.47
CA GLY A 451 55.85 -5.94 -1.67
C GLY A 451 56.95 -6.66 -2.47
N THR A 452 57.77 -5.92 -3.15
CA THR A 452 58.94 -6.47 -3.86
C THR A 452 60.04 -6.87 -2.88
N GLY A 453 60.80 -7.93 -3.21
CA GLY A 453 62.01 -8.27 -2.45
C GLY A 453 63.16 -7.29 -2.75
N GLY A 454 63.97 -7.03 -1.74
CA GLY A 454 65.16 -6.22 -1.88
C GLY A 454 66.21 -6.85 -2.82
N GLN A 455 67.18 -6.09 -3.25
CA GLN A 455 68.28 -6.56 -4.09
C GLN A 455 69.62 -6.02 -3.57
N VAL A 456 70.62 -6.91 -3.42
CA VAL A 456 71.94 -6.49 -2.95
C VAL A 456 73.04 -7.29 -3.59
N THR A 457 74.18 -6.62 -3.89
CA THR A 457 75.41 -7.25 -4.32
C THR A 457 76.47 -7.09 -3.22
N ARG A 458 76.99 -8.21 -2.77
CA ARG A 458 78.04 -8.26 -1.73
C ARG A 458 79.32 -8.93 -2.30
N GLN A 459 80.51 -8.44 -1.89
CA GLN A 459 81.76 -9.05 -2.27
C GLN A 459 82.40 -9.65 -1.04
N ARG A 460 82.88 -10.89 -1.11
CA ARG A 460 83.69 -11.57 -0.13
C ARG A 460 85.08 -11.70 -0.68
N THR A 461 86.11 -11.22 0.10
CA THR A 461 87.47 -11.14 -0.40
C THR A 461 88.39 -12.28 0.15
N SER A 462 87.91 -13.08 1.13
CA SER A 462 88.71 -14.16 1.74
C SER A 462 87.80 -15.39 1.97
N PRO A 463 88.29 -16.65 1.78
CA PRO A 463 89.59 -17.05 1.22
C PRO A 463 89.74 -16.89 -0.29
N THR A 464 88.68 -16.83 -1.05
CA THR A 464 88.60 -16.55 -2.51
C THR A 464 87.66 -15.39 -2.77
N PRO A 465 88.00 -14.41 -3.65
CA PRO A 465 87.13 -13.31 -4.03
C PRO A 465 85.90 -13.85 -4.73
N MET A 466 84.73 -13.58 -4.16
CA MET A 466 83.43 -13.96 -4.72
C MET A 466 82.44 -12.78 -4.66
N SER A 467 81.62 -12.63 -5.70
CA SER A 467 80.51 -11.68 -5.73
C SER A 467 79.19 -12.41 -5.61
N TYR A 468 78.40 -12.00 -4.67
CA TYR A 468 77.08 -12.52 -4.42
C TYR A 468 76.06 -11.48 -4.79
N GLN A 469 75.23 -11.76 -5.79
CA GLN A 469 74.04 -10.99 -6.12
C GLN A 469 72.84 -11.74 -5.56
N THR A 470 72.15 -11.14 -4.58
CA THR A 470 70.97 -11.73 -3.93
C THR A 470 69.78 -10.83 -4.06
N SER A 471 68.61 -11.42 -4.32
CA SER A 471 67.32 -10.78 -4.18
C SER A 471 66.54 -11.42 -3.02
N GLY A 472 65.64 -10.68 -2.40
CA GLY A 472 64.56 -11.26 -1.61
C GLY A 472 63.44 -11.73 -2.52
N GLY A 473 62.70 -12.73 -2.12
CA GLY A 473 61.46 -13.10 -2.79
C GLY A 473 60.39 -12.01 -2.67
N HIS A 474 59.58 -11.84 -3.65
CA HIS A 474 58.43 -10.94 -3.56
C HIS A 474 57.39 -11.52 -2.58
N GLY A 475 56.64 -10.66 -1.86
CA GLY A 475 55.44 -11.04 -1.13
C GLY A 475 54.32 -11.43 -2.09
N GLY A 476 53.50 -12.39 -1.73
CA GLY A 476 52.29 -12.74 -2.44
C GLY A 476 51.19 -11.70 -2.22
N PRO A 477 50.29 -11.46 -3.19
CA PRO A 477 49.10 -10.63 -2.97
C PRO A 477 48.12 -11.32 -2.04
N GLY A 478 47.28 -10.56 -1.31
CA GLY A 478 46.12 -11.06 -0.59
C GLY A 478 45.00 -11.49 -1.56
N GLY A 479 44.16 -12.39 -1.11
CA GLY A 479 42.95 -12.81 -1.82
C GLY A 479 41.83 -11.77 -1.70
N PRO A 480 40.90 -11.69 -2.67
CA PRO A 480 39.72 -10.84 -2.54
C PRO A 480 38.74 -11.40 -1.49
N GLY A 481 38.00 -10.53 -0.82
CA GLY A 481 36.85 -10.90 -0.01
C GLY A 481 35.68 -11.37 -0.89
N GLY A 482 34.83 -12.24 -0.36
CA GLY A 482 33.57 -12.65 -0.97
C GLY A 482 32.54 -11.53 -0.94
N SER A 483 31.63 -11.51 -1.90
CA SER A 483 30.50 -10.59 -1.93
C SER A 483 29.43 -11.02 -0.93
N GLY A 484 28.72 -10.09 -0.33
CA GLY A 484 27.51 -10.38 0.43
C GLY A 484 26.40 -10.91 -0.49
N GLY A 485 25.54 -11.77 0.05
CA GLY A 485 24.37 -12.27 -0.63
C GLY A 485 23.28 -11.21 -0.75
N PRO A 486 22.43 -11.23 -1.79
CA PRO A 486 21.28 -10.35 -1.87
C PRO A 486 20.24 -10.70 -0.82
N GLY A 487 19.46 -9.72 -0.36
CA GLY A 487 18.28 -9.93 0.46
C GLY A 487 17.19 -10.67 -0.29
N GLY A 488 16.31 -11.38 0.44
CA GLY A 488 15.12 -12.01 -0.09
C GLY A 488 14.05 -10.99 -0.47
N GLY A 489 13.20 -11.30 -1.42
CA GLY A 489 12.06 -10.47 -1.78
C GLY A 489 10.95 -10.55 -0.75
N GLY A 490 10.24 -9.45 -0.51
CA GLY A 490 9.04 -9.39 0.33
C GLY A 490 7.85 -10.07 -0.36
N GLY A 491 6.94 -10.65 0.42
CA GLY A 491 5.69 -11.24 -0.06
C GLY A 491 4.67 -10.20 -0.53
N GLY A 492 3.81 -10.55 -1.45
CA GLY A 492 2.70 -9.69 -1.89
C GLY A 492 1.61 -9.59 -0.82
N GLY A 493 0.93 -8.47 -0.72
CA GLY A 493 -0.20 -8.26 0.18
C GLY A 493 -1.44 -9.03 -0.26
N GLY A 494 -2.32 -9.42 0.66
CA GLY A 494 -3.60 -10.04 0.37
C GLY A 494 -4.57 -9.07 -0.32
N GLY A 495 -5.38 -9.56 -1.24
CA GLY A 495 -6.45 -8.79 -1.86
C GLY A 495 -7.56 -8.44 -0.88
N GLY A 496 -8.21 -7.31 -1.06
CA GLY A 496 -9.32 -6.85 -0.24
C GLY A 496 -10.59 -7.68 -0.44
N PRO A 497 -11.44 -7.86 0.58
CA PRO A 497 -12.67 -8.62 0.47
C PRO A 497 -13.79 -7.82 -0.23
N SER A 498 -14.80 -8.55 -0.71
CA SER A 498 -16.04 -8.02 -1.29
C SER A 498 -17.20 -8.58 -0.48
N VAL A 499 -17.90 -7.72 0.30
CA VAL A 499 -18.85 -8.14 1.32
C VAL A 499 -20.17 -7.40 1.21
N GLY A 500 -21.28 -8.13 1.19
CA GLY A 500 -22.62 -7.56 1.19
C GLY A 500 -22.91 -6.84 2.50
N VAL A 501 -22.81 -7.53 3.64
CA VAL A 501 -23.02 -6.96 4.96
C VAL A 501 -21.87 -7.32 5.89
N TRP A 502 -21.31 -6.31 6.55
CA TRP A 502 -20.31 -6.51 7.60
C TRP A 502 -20.84 -6.06 8.94
N CYS A 503 -20.94 -7.00 9.88
CA CYS A 503 -21.39 -6.73 11.24
C CYS A 503 -20.19 -6.71 12.19
N GLY A 504 -20.07 -5.64 12.97
CA GLY A 504 -19.21 -5.59 14.15
C GLY A 504 -19.85 -6.32 15.33
N GLU A 505 -19.14 -6.35 16.46
CA GLU A 505 -19.66 -6.90 17.71
C GLU A 505 -21.00 -6.22 18.09
N ASP A 506 -21.94 -6.98 18.66
CA ASP A 506 -23.26 -6.52 19.05
C ASP A 506 -24.15 -5.96 17.91
N SER A 507 -23.76 -6.19 16.66
CA SER A 507 -24.56 -5.80 15.50
C SER A 507 -25.38 -6.97 14.97
N ALA A 508 -26.58 -6.67 14.46
CA ALA A 508 -27.46 -7.65 13.84
C ALA A 508 -28.17 -7.08 12.62
N VAL A 509 -28.40 -7.92 11.62
CA VAL A 509 -29.21 -7.60 10.46
C VAL A 509 -30.39 -8.55 10.34
N VAL A 510 -31.55 -7.99 10.03
CA VAL A 510 -32.77 -8.74 9.76
C VAL A 510 -33.08 -8.63 8.28
N PHE A 511 -33.17 -9.76 7.58
CA PHE A 511 -33.64 -9.81 6.19
C PHE A 511 -35.10 -10.27 6.18
N THR A 512 -35.94 -9.62 5.36
CA THR A 512 -37.25 -10.18 5.05
C THR A 512 -37.05 -11.47 4.23
N ALA A 513 -37.90 -12.45 4.47
CA ALA A 513 -37.77 -13.79 3.91
C ALA A 513 -37.74 -13.86 2.36
N THR A 514 -38.17 -12.80 1.67
CA THR A 514 -38.14 -12.68 0.20
C THR A 514 -37.82 -11.24 -0.20
N GLY A 515 -36.93 -11.08 -1.20
CA GLY A 515 -36.81 -9.81 -1.90
C GLY A 515 -35.54 -8.97 -1.69
N VAL A 516 -34.58 -9.43 -0.88
CA VAL A 516 -33.24 -8.80 -0.82
C VAL A 516 -32.30 -9.50 -1.81
N THR A 517 -31.67 -8.72 -2.67
CA THR A 517 -30.76 -9.24 -3.70
C THR A 517 -29.31 -8.87 -3.38
N PHE A 518 -28.41 -9.85 -3.50
CA PHE A 518 -26.96 -9.63 -3.41
C PHE A 518 -26.32 -9.71 -4.79
N GLU A 519 -25.61 -8.64 -5.19
CA GLU A 519 -24.84 -8.56 -6.43
C GLU A 519 -23.38 -8.24 -6.09
N LEU A 520 -22.62 -9.27 -5.74
CA LEU A 520 -21.29 -9.08 -5.21
C LEU A 520 -20.22 -9.20 -6.31
N GLY A 521 -19.34 -8.20 -6.38
CA GLY A 521 -18.09 -8.27 -7.13
C GLY A 521 -17.12 -9.25 -6.51
N LEU A 522 -16.09 -9.62 -7.23
CA LEU A 522 -15.03 -10.51 -6.73
C LEU A 522 -14.18 -9.82 -5.66
N GLY A 523 -13.57 -10.60 -4.77
CA GLY A 523 -12.47 -10.10 -3.95
C GLY A 523 -11.31 -9.62 -4.84
N GLY A 524 -10.51 -8.71 -4.34
CA GLY A 524 -9.34 -8.18 -5.04
C GLY A 524 -8.29 -9.27 -5.26
N PRO A 525 -7.51 -9.23 -6.34
CA PRO A 525 -6.37 -10.12 -6.50
C PRO A 525 -5.32 -9.85 -5.43
N GLY A 526 -4.58 -10.89 -5.01
CA GLY A 526 -3.40 -10.70 -4.17
C GLY A 526 -2.30 -9.94 -4.91
N GLY A 527 -1.46 -9.25 -4.17
CA GLY A 527 -0.26 -8.59 -4.71
C GLY A 527 0.77 -9.61 -5.18
N GLU A 528 1.47 -9.28 -6.23
CA GLU A 528 2.61 -10.05 -6.72
C GLU A 528 3.91 -9.49 -6.13
N GLY A 529 5.04 -10.10 -6.47
CA GLY A 529 6.36 -9.60 -6.05
C GLY A 529 7.44 -10.67 -6.13
N PRO A 530 8.66 -10.33 -5.72
CA PRO A 530 9.77 -11.30 -5.71
C PRO A 530 9.64 -12.36 -4.61
N GLY A 531 8.77 -12.15 -3.60
CA GLY A 531 8.40 -13.16 -2.60
C GLY A 531 7.19 -13.98 -3.03
N GLN A 532 6.50 -14.58 -2.07
CA GLN A 532 5.26 -15.33 -2.32
C GLN A 532 4.12 -14.35 -2.68
N PRO A 533 3.26 -14.68 -3.64
CA PRO A 533 2.11 -13.83 -3.96
C PRO A 533 1.10 -13.82 -2.80
N GLY A 534 0.41 -12.72 -2.62
CA GLY A 534 -0.71 -12.61 -1.67
C GLY A 534 -1.93 -13.44 -2.13
N SER A 535 -2.80 -13.77 -1.20
CA SER A 535 -4.05 -14.47 -1.47
C SER A 535 -5.08 -13.53 -2.10
N THR A 536 -5.94 -14.04 -2.95
CA THR A 536 -7.13 -13.30 -3.43
C THR A 536 -8.09 -13.02 -2.27
N GLY A 537 -8.66 -11.83 -2.23
CA GLY A 537 -9.67 -11.45 -1.24
C GLY A 537 -10.93 -12.32 -1.34
N GLU A 538 -11.65 -12.44 -0.25
CA GLU A 538 -12.85 -13.26 -0.19
C GLU A 538 -14.08 -12.49 -0.69
N GLN A 539 -15.04 -13.22 -1.26
CA GLN A 539 -16.38 -12.75 -1.59
C GLN A 539 -17.37 -13.38 -0.61
N ARG A 540 -18.09 -12.56 0.14
CA ARG A 540 -19.04 -13.05 1.16
C ARG A 540 -20.33 -12.23 1.16
N GLN A 541 -21.47 -12.90 1.39
CA GLN A 541 -22.74 -12.19 1.59
C GLN A 541 -22.75 -11.44 2.92
N ASP A 542 -22.24 -12.07 3.98
CA ASP A 542 -22.14 -11.46 5.29
C ASP A 542 -20.86 -11.89 6.03
N VAL A 543 -20.44 -11.05 6.97
CA VAL A 543 -19.31 -11.29 7.89
C VAL A 543 -19.72 -10.83 9.29
N GLY A 544 -19.61 -11.72 10.28
CA GLY A 544 -19.85 -11.39 11.69
C GLY A 544 -21.31 -11.14 12.09
N CYS A 545 -22.27 -11.29 11.14
CA CYS A 545 -23.67 -11.02 11.44
C CYS A 545 -24.32 -12.18 12.21
N THR A 546 -25.02 -11.84 13.30
CA THR A 546 -25.86 -12.77 14.03
C THR A 546 -27.31 -12.56 13.63
N ALA A 547 -28.06 -13.66 13.41
CA ALA A 547 -29.50 -13.55 13.30
C ALA A 547 -30.05 -13.04 14.65
N PRO A 548 -31.00 -12.09 14.66
CA PRO A 548 -31.64 -11.71 15.91
C PRO A 548 -32.29 -12.96 16.54
N ASN A 549 -32.10 -13.10 17.85
CA ASN A 549 -32.83 -14.14 18.60
C ASN A 549 -34.33 -13.91 18.40
N PRO A 550 -35.10 -14.95 18.05
CA PRO A 550 -36.54 -14.85 17.83
C PRO A 550 -37.30 -14.45 19.08
#